data_3ef8d3f6db1847dc6d419fe64093db9c
#
_entry.id   3ef8d3f6db1847dc6d419fe64093db9c
#
_cell.length_a   1.000
_cell.length_b   1.000
_cell.length_c   1.000
_cell.angle_alpha   90.00
_cell.angle_beta   90.00
_cell.angle_gamma   90.00
#
_symmetry.space_group_name_H-M   'P 1'
#
loop_
_entity.id
_entity.type
_entity.pdbx_description
1 polymer ?
#
loop_
_entity_poly.entity_id
_entity_poly.type
_entity_poly.pdbx_seq_one_letter_code
_entity_poly.pdbx_strand_id
1 'polypeptide(L)'
;DLIIDMAWKNGEPGIVFIDRINEFNPLKKIGLIESTNPCGEQPLLPYESCNLGSINLSKVVKEKDGRPEIDFELLKKITHRAVHFLDNVIDMNNYPLKEIEKKTKMNRKIGLGVMGYADMLIKLNIAYDSHEAIEVAESVMSFIQRESKIKSAELAINRGAFPTFEKSVYAEKGESPLRNATTTTIAPTGTISILADTSSGIEPIFALAYVRNVMDNDRLLEVNPQFQDALRNFFSDDEIDSIMDKVAVHGSVRDIEEVPESIKRVFVT
;
A
#
# COMPACT_ATOMS: atom_id res chain seq x y z
N ASP A 1 5.10 -31.82 -0.19
CA ASP A 1 4.25 -32.19 -1.32
C ASP A 1 2.83 -31.68 -1.14
N LEU A 2 2.07 -32.14 -0.11
CA LEU A 2 0.67 -31.72 0.09
C LEU A 2 0.49 -30.17 0.14
N ILE A 3 1.35 -29.44 0.84
CA ILE A 3 1.30 -27.97 0.91
C ILE A 3 1.49 -27.36 -0.50
N ILE A 4 2.46 -27.87 -1.26
CA ILE A 4 2.74 -27.39 -2.61
C ILE A 4 1.56 -27.69 -3.54
N ASP A 5 1.02 -28.92 -3.47
CA ASP A 5 -0.10 -29.36 -4.28
C ASP A 5 -1.37 -28.52 -4.00
N MET A 6 -1.63 -28.20 -2.73
CA MET A 6 -2.78 -27.37 -2.34
C MET A 6 -2.59 -25.92 -2.69
N ALA A 7 -1.40 -25.36 -2.47
CA ALA A 7 -1.09 -23.98 -2.85
C ALA A 7 -1.25 -23.76 -4.37
N TRP A 8 -0.83 -24.75 -5.19
CA TRP A 8 -1.05 -24.71 -6.63
C TRP A 8 -2.54 -24.84 -7.00
N LYS A 9 -3.29 -25.68 -6.29
CA LYS A 9 -4.68 -26.00 -6.61
C LYS A 9 -5.66 -24.88 -6.27
N ASN A 10 -5.46 -24.19 -5.15
CA ASN A 10 -6.44 -23.24 -4.60
C ASN A 10 -5.81 -22.03 -3.87
N GLY A 11 -4.48 -21.87 -3.89
CA GLY A 11 -3.78 -20.78 -3.22
C GLY A 11 -3.59 -20.94 -1.71
N GLU A 12 -4.03 -22.05 -1.12
CA GLU A 12 -3.95 -22.30 0.32
C GLU A 12 -3.05 -23.54 0.64
N PRO A 13 -2.39 -23.55 1.79
CA PRO A 13 -2.37 -22.53 2.87
C PRO A 13 -1.38 -21.40 2.57
N GLY A 14 -1.64 -20.20 3.14
CA GLY A 14 -0.63 -19.16 3.28
C GLY A 14 0.48 -19.60 4.26
N ILE A 15 1.70 -19.11 4.06
CA ILE A 15 2.86 -19.43 4.89
C ILE A 15 3.46 -18.17 5.47
N VAL A 16 3.75 -18.18 6.77
CA VAL A 16 4.52 -17.14 7.46
C VAL A 16 5.79 -17.72 8.06
N PHE A 17 6.90 -17.03 7.92
CA PHE A 17 8.19 -17.40 8.48
C PHE A 17 8.36 -16.71 9.85
N ILE A 18 7.79 -17.30 10.90
CA ILE A 18 7.61 -16.64 12.20
C ILE A 18 8.93 -16.29 12.88
N ASP A 19 9.97 -17.06 12.71
CA ASP A 19 11.34 -16.76 13.18
C ASP A 19 11.92 -15.53 12.47
N ARG A 20 11.76 -15.41 11.14
CA ARG A 20 12.16 -14.22 10.39
C ARG A 20 11.38 -12.98 10.84
N ILE A 21 10.07 -13.11 11.04
CA ILE A 21 9.25 -12.03 11.59
C ILE A 21 9.78 -11.58 12.94
N ASN A 22 10.12 -12.51 13.82
CA ASN A 22 10.64 -12.19 15.15
C ASN A 22 12.07 -11.60 15.13
N GLU A 23 12.87 -11.83 14.09
CA GLU A 23 14.15 -11.13 13.92
C GLU A 23 13.98 -9.60 13.85
N PHE A 24 12.85 -9.14 13.33
CA PHE A 24 12.53 -7.71 13.19
C PHE A 24 11.50 -7.19 14.19
N ASN A 25 11.05 -8.02 15.14
CA ASN A 25 10.13 -7.60 16.18
C ASN A 25 10.75 -6.47 17.03
N PRO A 26 10.17 -5.26 17.07
CA PRO A 26 10.72 -4.15 17.83
C PRO A 26 10.56 -4.33 19.35
N LEU A 27 9.76 -5.31 19.79
CA LEU A 27 9.37 -5.52 21.18
C LEU A 27 9.74 -6.92 21.70
N LYS A 28 10.91 -7.44 21.31
CA LYS A 28 11.39 -8.78 21.69
C LYS A 28 11.37 -9.05 23.19
N LYS A 29 11.65 -8.03 24.02
CA LYS A 29 11.59 -8.16 25.47
C LYS A 29 10.18 -8.18 26.07
N ILE A 30 9.17 -7.87 25.26
CA ILE A 30 7.75 -7.90 25.67
C ILE A 30 7.14 -9.26 25.36
N GLY A 31 7.51 -9.87 24.22
CA GLY A 31 7.03 -11.16 23.80
C GLY A 31 7.41 -11.50 22.37
N LEU A 32 7.08 -12.72 21.97
CA LEU A 32 7.23 -13.18 20.60
C LEU A 32 5.95 -12.92 19.81
N ILE A 33 6.10 -12.60 18.54
CA ILE A 33 5.01 -12.58 17.57
C ILE A 33 4.65 -14.04 17.26
N GLU A 34 3.37 -14.38 17.36
CA GLU A 34 2.88 -15.75 17.20
C GLU A 34 2.00 -15.90 15.96
N SER A 35 1.44 -14.79 15.47
CA SER A 35 0.53 -14.78 14.31
C SER A 35 0.51 -13.42 13.61
N THR A 36 -0.24 -13.37 12.52
CA THR A 36 -0.54 -12.15 11.78
C THR A 36 -2.05 -11.93 11.70
N ASN A 37 -2.48 -10.78 11.19
CA ASN A 37 -3.85 -10.58 10.71
C ASN A 37 -4.12 -11.45 9.46
N PRO A 38 -5.36 -11.57 8.96
CA PRO A 38 -5.70 -12.46 7.85
C PRO A 38 -4.86 -12.26 6.57
N CYS A 39 -4.54 -11.00 6.22
CA CYS A 39 -3.77 -10.70 5.00
C CYS A 39 -2.24 -10.74 5.23
N GLY A 40 -1.78 -10.92 6.47
CA GLY A 40 -0.36 -11.10 6.78
C GLY A 40 0.47 -9.84 6.97
N GLU A 41 -0.09 -8.64 6.74
CA GLU A 41 0.64 -7.37 6.78
C GLU A 41 0.91 -6.86 8.19
N GLN A 42 0.27 -7.44 9.23
CA GLN A 42 0.43 -7.02 10.62
C GLN A 42 0.83 -8.19 11.53
N PRO A 43 2.13 -8.47 11.65
CA PRO A 43 2.64 -9.36 12.70
C PRO A 43 2.47 -8.71 14.07
N LEU A 44 1.71 -9.36 14.95
CA LEU A 44 1.32 -8.82 16.24
C LEU A 44 1.66 -9.77 17.38
N LEU A 45 1.89 -9.20 18.57
CA LEU A 45 1.91 -9.95 19.83
C LEU A 45 0.49 -10.36 20.22
N PRO A 46 0.30 -11.38 21.07
CA PRO A 46 -1.01 -11.75 21.57
C PRO A 46 -1.79 -10.56 22.15
N TYR A 47 -3.06 -10.44 21.75
CA TYR A 47 -3.98 -9.36 22.11
C TYR A 47 -3.57 -7.96 21.62
N GLU A 48 -2.63 -7.81 20.72
CA GLU A 48 -2.41 -6.54 20.03
C GLU A 48 -3.42 -6.32 18.92
N SER A 49 -3.70 -5.07 18.64
CA SER A 49 -4.38 -4.64 17.43
C SER A 49 -3.62 -3.48 16.77
N CYS A 50 -3.84 -3.29 15.50
CA CYS A 50 -3.26 -2.21 14.73
C CYS A 50 -4.34 -1.61 13.81
N ASN A 51 -4.38 -0.30 13.72
CA ASN A 51 -5.20 0.41 12.75
C ASN A 51 -4.34 0.85 11.57
N LEU A 52 -4.95 0.81 10.39
CA LEU A 52 -4.27 0.98 9.11
C LEU A 52 -4.75 2.22 8.38
N GLY A 53 -3.88 2.76 7.55
CA GLY A 53 -4.19 3.77 6.56
C GLY A 53 -3.29 3.60 5.36
N SER A 54 -3.71 4.07 4.18
CA SER A 54 -2.91 3.96 2.96
C SER A 54 -2.95 5.27 2.17
N ILE A 55 -1.77 5.77 1.84
CA ILE A 55 -1.60 6.99 1.04
C ILE A 55 -1.85 6.65 -0.42
N ASN A 56 -2.73 7.39 -1.09
CA ASN A 56 -2.91 7.26 -2.53
C ASN A 56 -1.74 7.95 -3.27
N LEU A 57 -0.79 7.16 -3.74
CA LEU A 57 0.42 7.64 -4.42
C LEU A 57 0.11 8.30 -5.77
N SER A 58 -1.01 7.95 -6.41
CA SER A 58 -1.41 8.60 -7.67
C SER A 58 -1.67 10.11 -7.51
N LYS A 59 -1.89 10.58 -6.29
CA LYS A 59 -2.16 11.99 -5.97
C LYS A 59 -0.91 12.79 -5.54
N VAL A 60 0.25 12.14 -5.46
CA VAL A 60 1.52 12.80 -5.10
C VAL A 60 2.46 12.98 -6.29
N VAL A 61 1.95 12.86 -7.50
CA VAL A 61 2.67 13.22 -8.72
C VAL A 61 2.27 14.64 -9.12
N LYS A 62 3.26 15.47 -9.41
CA LYS A 62 3.09 16.84 -9.95
C LYS A 62 3.87 16.99 -11.23
N GLU A 63 3.50 17.99 -12.01
CA GLU A 63 4.28 18.42 -13.17
C GLU A 63 5.27 19.52 -12.75
N LYS A 64 6.52 19.38 -13.19
CA LYS A 64 7.56 20.37 -13.02
C LYS A 64 8.38 20.47 -14.30
N ASP A 65 8.47 21.66 -14.84
CA ASP A 65 9.19 21.94 -16.10
C ASP A 65 8.78 21.02 -17.26
N GLY A 66 7.47 20.68 -17.34
CA GLY A 66 6.92 19.80 -18.37
C GLY A 66 7.22 18.31 -18.16
N ARG A 67 7.66 17.91 -16.97
CA ARG A 67 7.95 16.50 -16.62
C ARG A 67 7.23 16.09 -15.33
N PRO A 68 6.68 14.89 -15.27
CA PRO A 68 6.08 14.37 -14.05
C PRO A 68 7.19 14.02 -13.03
N GLU A 69 7.01 14.46 -11.80
CA GLU A 69 7.87 14.10 -10.67
C GLU A 69 7.05 13.83 -9.41
N ILE A 70 7.66 13.11 -8.44
CA ILE A 70 7.03 12.85 -7.14
C ILE A 70 7.11 14.13 -6.28
N ASP A 71 5.97 14.57 -5.75
CA ASP A 71 5.91 15.67 -4.79
C ASP A 71 6.21 15.19 -3.37
N PHE A 72 7.48 15.11 -3.04
CA PHE A 72 7.92 14.71 -1.70
C PHE A 72 7.48 15.69 -0.60
N GLU A 73 7.27 16.95 -0.89
CA GLU A 73 6.76 17.90 0.09
C GLU A 73 5.29 17.64 0.44
N LEU A 74 4.48 17.34 -0.57
CA LEU A 74 3.11 16.90 -0.34
C LEU A 74 3.06 15.54 0.37
N LEU A 75 3.89 14.58 -0.07
CA LEU A 75 4.00 13.25 0.55
C LEU A 75 4.37 13.34 2.03
N LYS A 76 5.33 14.21 2.39
CA LYS A 76 5.68 14.50 3.79
C LYS A 76 4.49 14.99 4.59
N LYS A 77 3.77 15.99 4.09
CA LYS A 77 2.60 16.57 4.76
C LYS A 77 1.51 15.51 5.00
N ILE A 78 1.25 14.68 4.00
CA ILE A 78 0.26 13.59 4.10
C ILE A 78 0.73 12.56 5.12
N THR A 79 1.99 12.11 5.06
CA THR A 79 2.57 11.15 5.99
C THR A 79 2.44 11.63 7.44
N HIS A 80 2.82 12.88 7.73
CA HIS A 80 2.71 13.44 9.08
C HIS A 80 1.28 13.52 9.58
N ARG A 81 0.32 13.90 8.73
CA ARG A 81 -1.11 13.92 9.08
C ARG A 81 -1.67 12.53 9.32
N ALA A 82 -1.29 11.58 8.48
CA ALA A 82 -1.75 10.19 8.59
C ALA A 82 -1.23 9.52 9.87
N VAL A 83 0.04 9.68 10.22
CA VAL A 83 0.60 9.17 11.49
C VAL A 83 -0.13 9.78 12.69
N HIS A 84 -0.36 11.09 12.68
CA HIS A 84 -1.10 11.75 13.77
C HIS A 84 -2.54 11.25 13.86
N PHE A 85 -3.21 11.09 12.73
CA PHE A 85 -4.58 10.56 12.68
C PHE A 85 -4.65 9.13 13.23
N LEU A 86 -3.76 8.24 12.78
CA LEU A 86 -3.72 6.85 13.22
C LEU A 86 -3.38 6.74 14.73
N ASP A 87 -2.50 7.60 15.26
CA ASP A 87 -2.23 7.66 16.70
C ASP A 87 -3.48 8.08 17.49
N ASN A 88 -4.25 9.06 16.98
CA ASN A 88 -5.51 9.48 17.61
C ASN A 88 -6.56 8.37 17.61
N VAL A 89 -6.64 7.56 16.55
CA VAL A 89 -7.58 6.42 16.46
C VAL A 89 -7.35 5.43 17.60
N ILE A 90 -6.11 5.20 18.03
CA ILE A 90 -5.81 4.33 19.19
C ILE A 90 -6.53 4.81 20.46
N ASP A 91 -6.55 6.12 20.67
CA ASP A 91 -7.16 6.70 21.87
C ASP A 91 -8.69 6.79 21.79
N MET A 92 -9.23 6.95 20.58
CA MET A 92 -10.69 7.11 20.35
C MET A 92 -11.43 5.79 20.14
N ASN A 93 -10.71 4.69 19.94
CA ASN A 93 -11.29 3.39 19.62
C ASN A 93 -11.96 2.75 20.85
N ASN A 94 -13.10 2.07 20.62
CA ASN A 94 -13.76 1.22 21.59
C ASN A 94 -13.31 -0.23 21.40
N TYR A 95 -12.55 -0.74 22.35
CA TYR A 95 -12.00 -2.08 22.27
C TYR A 95 -12.97 -3.13 22.83
N PRO A 96 -13.18 -4.27 22.13
CA PRO A 96 -14.12 -5.30 22.58
C PRO A 96 -13.67 -6.02 23.85
N LEU A 97 -12.35 -6.08 24.10
CA LEU A 97 -11.75 -6.72 25.27
C LEU A 97 -10.74 -5.77 25.95
N LYS A 98 -10.71 -5.79 27.27
CA LYS A 98 -9.77 -4.98 28.07
C LYS A 98 -8.31 -5.34 27.83
N GLU A 99 -8.03 -6.60 27.54
CA GLU A 99 -6.68 -7.10 27.20
C GLU A 99 -6.18 -6.48 25.88
N ILE A 100 -7.04 -6.38 24.86
CA ILE A 100 -6.73 -5.74 23.58
C ILE A 100 -6.47 -4.25 23.80
N GLU A 101 -7.38 -3.56 24.52
CA GLU A 101 -7.19 -2.15 24.86
C GLU A 101 -5.84 -1.89 25.54
N LYS A 102 -5.54 -2.69 26.59
CA LYS A 102 -4.29 -2.58 27.33
C LYS A 102 -3.07 -2.77 26.44
N LYS A 103 -3.01 -3.85 25.67
CA LYS A 103 -1.87 -4.17 24.80
C LYS A 103 -1.70 -3.15 23.69
N THR A 104 -2.80 -2.74 23.04
CA THR A 104 -2.76 -1.75 21.97
C THR A 104 -2.27 -0.41 22.48
N LYS A 105 -2.79 0.08 23.61
CA LYS A 105 -2.35 1.34 24.21
C LYS A 105 -0.92 1.29 24.78
N MET A 106 -0.43 0.11 25.20
CA MET A 106 0.95 -0.05 25.65
C MET A 106 2.00 0.07 24.53
N ASN A 107 1.70 -0.44 23.35
CA ASN A 107 2.66 -0.55 22.26
C ASN A 107 2.36 0.45 21.12
N ARG A 108 1.14 0.94 21.02
CA ARG A 108 0.68 1.96 20.07
C ARG A 108 1.14 1.71 18.63
N LYS A 109 1.02 0.47 18.16
CA LYS A 109 1.34 0.11 16.78
C LYS A 109 0.35 0.73 15.82
N ILE A 110 0.83 1.38 14.78
CA ILE A 110 0.07 1.85 13.63
C ILE A 110 0.69 1.31 12.34
N GLY A 111 -0.11 1.21 11.29
CA GLY A 111 0.32 0.73 9.97
C GLY A 111 -0.07 1.70 8.88
N LEU A 112 0.81 2.64 8.55
CA LEU A 112 0.64 3.52 7.39
C LEU A 112 1.28 2.88 6.16
N GLY A 113 0.46 2.58 5.16
CA GLY A 113 0.88 2.02 3.89
C GLY A 113 0.59 2.93 2.71
N VAL A 114 0.57 2.32 1.53
CA VAL A 114 0.31 2.99 0.26
C VAL A 114 -0.70 2.22 -0.58
N MET A 115 -1.34 2.92 -1.52
CA MET A 115 -2.13 2.39 -2.62
C MET A 115 -1.89 3.27 -3.84
N GLY A 116 -2.30 2.83 -5.03
CA GLY A 116 -2.10 3.61 -6.25
C GLY A 116 -0.65 3.66 -6.73
N TYR A 117 0.15 2.65 -6.37
CA TYR A 117 1.54 2.59 -6.81
C TYR A 117 1.66 2.44 -8.33
N ALA A 118 0.90 1.51 -8.92
CA ALA A 118 0.88 1.33 -10.37
C ALA A 118 0.39 2.58 -11.11
N ASP A 119 -0.65 3.25 -10.60
CA ASP A 119 -1.12 4.52 -11.16
C ASP A 119 -0.07 5.64 -11.09
N MET A 120 0.70 5.68 -10.00
CA MET A 120 1.82 6.63 -9.87
C MET A 120 2.88 6.35 -10.93
N LEU A 121 3.25 5.08 -11.15
CA LEU A 121 4.24 4.70 -12.16
C LEU A 121 3.76 5.08 -13.57
N ILE A 122 2.49 4.85 -13.89
CA ILE A 122 1.91 5.25 -15.18
C ILE A 122 2.06 6.77 -15.36
N LYS A 123 1.72 7.56 -14.34
CA LYS A 123 1.88 9.03 -14.39
C LYS A 123 3.32 9.48 -14.55
N LEU A 124 4.27 8.71 -14.02
CA LEU A 124 5.71 8.94 -14.18
C LEU A 124 6.26 8.40 -15.51
N ASN A 125 5.42 7.72 -16.32
CA ASN A 125 5.81 7.03 -17.55
C ASN A 125 6.85 5.92 -17.32
N ILE A 126 6.73 5.19 -16.21
CA ILE A 126 7.61 4.10 -15.79
C ILE A 126 6.86 2.77 -15.91
N ALA A 127 7.50 1.77 -16.53
CA ALA A 127 6.94 0.43 -16.60
C ALA A 127 6.98 -0.27 -15.22
N TYR A 128 5.87 -0.91 -14.84
CA TYR A 128 5.77 -1.59 -13.54
C TYR A 128 6.82 -2.70 -13.37
N ASP A 129 7.12 -3.46 -14.41
CA ASP A 129 8.08 -4.58 -14.45
C ASP A 129 9.52 -4.13 -14.75
N SER A 130 9.85 -2.87 -14.47
CA SER A 130 11.18 -2.31 -14.70
C SER A 130 12.01 -2.19 -13.41
N HIS A 131 13.33 -2.09 -13.56
CA HIS A 131 14.23 -1.80 -12.44
C HIS A 131 13.99 -0.40 -11.86
N GLU A 132 13.66 0.57 -12.72
CA GLU A 132 13.33 1.94 -12.31
C GLU A 132 12.11 1.96 -11.37
N ALA A 133 11.10 1.11 -11.60
CA ALA A 133 9.96 0.98 -10.68
C ALA A 133 10.41 0.55 -9.28
N ILE A 134 11.35 -0.39 -9.17
CA ILE A 134 11.90 -0.83 -7.88
C ILE A 134 12.63 0.31 -7.17
N GLU A 135 13.45 1.09 -7.89
CA GLU A 135 14.15 2.26 -7.34
C GLU A 135 13.17 3.32 -6.82
N VAL A 136 12.08 3.55 -7.57
CA VAL A 136 10.99 4.46 -7.14
C VAL A 136 10.31 3.93 -5.89
N ALA A 137 10.01 2.62 -5.81
CA ALA A 137 9.41 2.01 -4.63
C ALA A 137 10.31 2.18 -3.39
N GLU A 138 11.60 1.91 -3.51
CA GLU A 138 12.57 2.08 -2.43
C GLU A 138 12.65 3.55 -1.97
N SER A 139 12.72 4.48 -2.92
CA SER A 139 12.77 5.93 -2.63
C SER A 139 11.54 6.40 -1.87
N VAL A 140 10.35 6.05 -2.36
CA VAL A 140 9.06 6.44 -1.75
C VAL A 140 8.90 5.82 -0.36
N MET A 141 9.13 4.52 -0.21
CA MET A 141 8.92 3.84 1.07
C MET A 141 9.98 4.21 2.11
N SER A 142 11.24 4.40 1.71
CA SER A 142 12.28 4.93 2.60
C SER A 142 11.94 6.33 3.09
N PHE A 143 11.37 7.16 2.22
CA PHE A 143 10.92 8.51 2.60
C PHE A 143 9.76 8.43 3.59
N ILE A 144 8.70 7.66 3.30
CA ILE A 144 7.54 7.49 4.20
C ILE A 144 7.98 6.92 5.55
N GLN A 145 8.83 5.91 5.56
CA GLN A 145 9.38 5.31 6.79
C GLN A 145 10.10 6.34 7.65
N ARG A 146 10.98 7.13 7.06
CA ARG A 146 11.71 8.19 7.76
C ARG A 146 10.77 9.26 8.30
N GLU A 147 9.89 9.81 7.47
CA GLU A 147 8.97 10.88 7.86
C GLU A 147 7.93 10.41 8.90
N SER A 148 7.49 9.15 8.83
CA SER A 148 6.59 8.56 9.83
C SER A 148 7.26 8.44 11.20
N LYS A 149 8.54 8.06 11.26
CA LYS A 149 9.32 8.02 12.51
C LYS A 149 9.57 9.42 13.07
N ILE A 150 9.89 10.40 12.22
CA ILE A 150 10.05 11.82 12.64
C ILE A 150 8.75 12.29 13.29
N LYS A 151 7.60 12.04 12.67
CA LYS A 151 6.31 12.44 13.24
C LYS A 151 5.98 11.69 14.53
N SER A 152 6.29 10.40 14.60
CA SER A 152 6.12 9.62 15.83
C SER A 152 6.99 10.15 16.98
N ALA A 153 8.22 10.58 16.71
CA ALA A 153 9.09 11.22 17.70
C ALA A 153 8.55 12.59 18.17
N GLU A 154 8.06 13.42 17.24
CA GLU A 154 7.37 14.66 17.58
C GLU A 154 6.15 14.43 18.50
N LEU A 155 5.34 13.42 18.20
CA LEU A 155 4.19 13.05 19.03
C LEU A 155 4.65 12.53 20.40
N ALA A 156 5.77 11.82 20.49
CA ALA A 156 6.34 11.39 21.77
C ALA A 156 6.78 12.56 22.65
N ILE A 157 7.36 13.61 22.09
CA ILE A 157 7.71 14.85 22.83
C ILE A 157 6.45 15.49 23.43
N ASN A 158 5.36 15.54 22.68
CA ASN A 158 4.15 16.26 23.09
C ASN A 158 3.20 15.44 23.97
N ARG A 159 3.20 14.09 23.83
CA ARG A 159 2.21 13.18 24.42
C ARG A 159 2.81 12.02 25.20
N GLY A 160 4.13 11.94 25.28
CA GLY A 160 4.89 10.82 25.85
C GLY A 160 5.13 9.70 24.83
N ALA A 161 6.21 8.95 25.03
CA ALA A 161 6.52 7.75 24.26
C ALA A 161 5.45 6.65 24.47
N PHE A 162 5.44 5.64 23.60
CA PHE A 162 4.64 4.46 23.90
C PHE A 162 5.13 3.79 25.20
N PRO A 163 4.22 3.32 26.08
CA PRO A 163 4.57 2.92 27.46
C PRO A 163 5.66 1.86 27.59
N THR A 164 5.82 1.01 26.58
CA THR A 164 6.85 -0.05 26.60
C THR A 164 8.14 0.33 25.86
N PHE A 165 8.36 1.61 25.54
CA PHE A 165 9.50 2.10 24.77
C PHE A 165 10.85 1.62 25.35
N GLU A 166 11.06 1.71 26.65
CA GLU A 166 12.30 1.30 27.32
C GLU A 166 12.65 -0.20 27.14
N LYS A 167 11.68 -1.02 26.75
CA LYS A 167 11.84 -2.44 26.45
C LYS A 167 11.96 -2.74 24.95
N SER A 168 12.01 -1.71 24.13
CA SER A 168 12.09 -1.83 22.67
C SER A 168 13.53 -1.89 22.17
N VAL A 169 13.71 -2.39 20.96
CA VAL A 169 14.99 -2.34 20.25
C VAL A 169 15.45 -0.90 19.97
N TYR A 170 14.55 0.06 19.96
CA TYR A 170 14.86 1.47 19.75
C TYR A 170 15.61 2.05 20.96
N ALA A 171 15.14 1.80 22.18
CA ALA A 171 15.82 2.20 23.39
C ALA A 171 17.20 1.51 23.54
N GLU A 172 17.30 0.22 23.18
CA GLU A 172 18.58 -0.51 23.15
C GLU A 172 19.61 0.12 22.21
N LYS A 173 19.17 0.68 21.10
CA LYS A 173 20.02 1.37 20.13
C LYS A 173 20.27 2.84 20.46
N GLY A 174 19.71 3.35 21.56
CA GLY A 174 19.81 4.77 21.92
C GLY A 174 19.04 5.71 20.99
N GLU A 175 18.01 5.21 20.30
CA GLU A 175 17.15 6.04 19.45
C GLU A 175 16.27 6.96 20.31
N SER A 176 15.87 8.10 19.75
CA SER A 176 14.92 9.02 20.40
C SER A 176 13.58 8.35 20.68
N PRO A 177 12.90 8.73 21.78
CA PRO A 177 11.59 8.18 22.11
C PRO A 177 10.58 8.34 20.97
N LEU A 178 9.82 7.27 20.71
CA LEU A 178 8.77 7.22 19.71
C LEU A 178 7.39 7.08 20.35
N ARG A 179 6.37 7.64 19.74
CA ARG A 179 4.98 7.49 20.16
C ARG A 179 4.38 6.14 19.77
N ASN A 180 4.91 5.50 18.72
CA ASN A 180 4.37 4.29 18.11
C ASN A 180 5.48 3.25 17.93
N ALA A 181 5.25 2.01 18.33
CA ALA A 181 6.25 0.92 18.22
C ALA A 181 6.45 0.48 16.76
N THR A 182 5.44 0.63 15.91
CA THR A 182 5.55 0.51 14.45
C THR A 182 4.79 1.65 13.79
N THR A 183 5.20 2.07 12.59
CA THR A 183 4.55 3.18 11.88
C THR A 183 4.09 2.83 10.49
N THR A 184 4.71 1.86 9.81
CA THR A 184 4.43 1.55 8.40
C THR A 184 4.05 0.09 8.20
N THR A 185 3.33 -0.15 7.11
CA THR A 185 2.94 -1.48 6.61
C THR A 185 2.70 -1.44 5.10
N ILE A 186 2.51 -2.60 4.48
CA ILE A 186 1.96 -2.72 3.13
C ILE A 186 0.71 -3.58 3.23
N ALA A 187 -0.45 -2.94 3.12
CA ALA A 187 -1.75 -3.59 3.16
C ALA A 187 -2.31 -3.82 1.74
N PRO A 188 -3.21 -4.80 1.53
CA PRO A 188 -3.80 -5.06 0.21
C PRO A 188 -4.64 -3.90 -0.34
N THR A 189 -5.32 -3.15 0.52
CA THR A 189 -6.18 -1.99 0.19
C THR A 189 -7.34 -2.27 -0.77
N GLY A 190 -7.80 -3.53 -0.89
CA GLY A 190 -8.79 -3.96 -1.89
C GLY A 190 -10.03 -3.06 -1.98
N THR A 191 -10.71 -2.80 -0.85
CA THR A 191 -11.91 -1.95 -0.83
C THR A 191 -11.61 -0.46 -0.90
N ILE A 192 -10.61 0.01 -0.14
CA ILE A 192 -10.33 1.46 -0.08
C ILE A 192 -9.72 1.99 -1.37
N SER A 193 -9.02 1.17 -2.15
CA SER A 193 -8.50 1.56 -3.47
C SER A 193 -9.63 1.77 -4.47
N ILE A 194 -10.68 0.94 -4.43
CA ILE A 194 -11.89 1.13 -5.25
C ILE A 194 -12.58 2.46 -4.88
N LEU A 195 -12.75 2.73 -3.58
CA LEU A 195 -13.35 4.00 -3.11
C LEU A 195 -12.52 5.23 -3.49
N ALA A 196 -11.21 5.08 -3.58
CA ALA A 196 -10.27 6.14 -3.93
C ALA A 196 -9.97 6.24 -5.43
N ASP A 197 -10.57 5.39 -6.24
CA ASP A 197 -10.36 5.27 -7.68
C ASP A 197 -8.87 5.19 -8.03
N THR A 198 -8.24 4.11 -7.56
CA THR A 198 -6.80 3.89 -7.75
C THR A 198 -6.44 2.41 -7.65
N SER A 199 -5.26 2.01 -8.10
CA SER A 199 -4.76 0.63 -8.00
C SER A 199 -4.54 0.19 -6.54
N SER A 200 -4.74 -1.11 -6.28
CA SER A 200 -4.60 -1.69 -4.94
C SER A 200 -3.15 -1.78 -4.51
N GLY A 201 -2.85 -1.25 -3.32
CA GLY A 201 -1.56 -1.38 -2.68
C GLY A 201 -0.38 -1.05 -3.59
N ILE A 202 0.51 -2.02 -3.72
CA ILE A 202 1.66 -2.00 -4.61
C ILE A 202 1.51 -2.95 -5.80
N GLU A 203 0.31 -3.47 -6.02
CA GLU A 203 0.02 -4.40 -7.11
C GLU A 203 0.04 -3.71 -8.47
N PRO A 204 0.28 -4.46 -9.58
CA PRO A 204 0.10 -3.94 -10.92
C PRO A 204 -1.37 -3.64 -11.19
N ILE A 205 -1.66 -2.97 -12.29
CA ILE A 205 -3.03 -2.82 -12.79
C ILE A 205 -3.59 -4.21 -13.09
N PHE A 206 -4.76 -4.52 -12.52
CA PHE A 206 -5.40 -5.84 -12.73
C PHE A 206 -5.81 -6.06 -14.18
N ALA A 207 -6.45 -5.06 -14.79
CA ALA A 207 -6.85 -5.05 -16.19
C ALA A 207 -7.06 -3.60 -16.64
N LEU A 208 -6.77 -3.30 -17.88
CA LEU A 208 -6.97 -1.96 -18.48
C LEU A 208 -8.42 -1.72 -18.85
N ALA A 209 -9.16 -2.77 -19.19
CA ALA A 209 -10.60 -2.77 -19.36
C ALA A 209 -11.16 -4.11 -18.88
N TYR A 210 -12.28 -4.09 -18.19
CA TYR A 210 -12.96 -5.30 -17.73
C TYR A 210 -14.46 -5.07 -17.59
N VAL A 211 -15.22 -6.16 -17.66
CA VAL A 211 -16.66 -6.11 -17.50
C VAL A 211 -17.02 -6.43 -16.06
N ARG A 212 -17.59 -5.45 -15.36
CA ARG A 212 -18.17 -5.66 -14.04
C ARG A 212 -19.62 -6.12 -14.18
N ASN A 213 -19.92 -7.31 -13.68
CA ASN A 213 -21.30 -7.75 -13.53
C ASN A 213 -21.85 -7.15 -12.23
N VAL A 214 -22.83 -6.28 -12.33
CA VAL A 214 -23.55 -5.67 -11.20
C VAL A 214 -24.93 -6.32 -11.03
N MET A 215 -25.65 -5.93 -9.98
CA MET A 215 -26.99 -6.45 -9.71
C MET A 215 -27.86 -6.42 -10.97
N ASP A 216 -28.74 -7.43 -11.14
CA ASP A 216 -29.66 -7.61 -12.26
C ASP A 216 -29.03 -7.95 -13.62
N ASN A 217 -27.82 -8.53 -13.66
CA ASN A 217 -27.06 -8.89 -14.86
C ASN A 217 -26.65 -7.72 -15.77
N ASP A 218 -26.67 -6.51 -15.28
CA ASP A 218 -26.10 -5.40 -16.01
C ASP A 218 -24.58 -5.54 -16.10
N ARG A 219 -24.06 -5.32 -17.31
CA ARG A 219 -22.64 -5.38 -17.62
C ARG A 219 -22.13 -3.95 -17.80
N LEU A 220 -21.27 -3.53 -16.90
CA LEU A 220 -20.59 -2.24 -17.01
C LEU A 220 -19.16 -2.49 -17.50
N LEU A 221 -18.78 -1.88 -18.62
CA LEU A 221 -17.41 -1.83 -19.07
C LEU A 221 -16.69 -0.76 -18.20
N GLU A 222 -15.74 -1.20 -17.41
CA GLU A 222 -14.83 -0.31 -16.68
C GLU A 222 -13.50 -0.26 -17.41
N VAL A 223 -13.01 0.95 -17.61
CA VAL A 223 -11.78 1.25 -18.35
C VAL A 223 -10.86 2.08 -17.47
N ASN A 224 -9.57 1.76 -17.48
CA ASN A 224 -8.58 2.58 -16.81
C ASN A 224 -8.51 3.97 -17.49
N PRO A 225 -8.84 5.07 -16.77
CA PRO A 225 -8.93 6.39 -17.39
C PRO A 225 -7.57 6.91 -17.89
N GLN A 226 -6.46 6.54 -17.24
CA GLN A 226 -5.12 6.95 -17.68
C GLN A 226 -4.76 6.26 -19.01
N PHE A 227 -5.20 5.02 -19.22
CA PHE A 227 -5.00 4.30 -20.49
C PHE A 227 -5.79 4.96 -21.60
N GLN A 228 -7.06 5.27 -21.37
CA GLN A 228 -7.89 5.99 -22.34
C GLN A 228 -7.30 7.36 -22.72
N ASP A 229 -6.82 8.12 -21.73
CA ASP A 229 -6.19 9.41 -21.96
C ASP A 229 -4.88 9.27 -22.76
N ALA A 230 -4.09 8.24 -22.51
CA ALA A 230 -2.86 7.97 -23.27
C ALA A 230 -3.17 7.65 -24.74
N LEU A 231 -4.24 6.92 -25.03
CA LEU A 231 -4.66 6.59 -26.40
C LEU A 231 -5.13 7.83 -27.19
N ARG A 232 -5.77 8.79 -26.54
CA ARG A 232 -6.25 10.04 -27.19
C ARG A 232 -5.18 10.85 -27.89
N ASN A 233 -3.91 10.65 -27.53
CA ASN A 233 -2.78 11.30 -28.20
C ASN A 233 -2.45 10.70 -29.57
N PHE A 234 -3.02 9.51 -29.91
CA PHE A 234 -2.65 8.72 -31.08
C PHE A 234 -3.87 8.31 -31.94
N PHE A 235 -5.07 8.26 -31.35
CA PHE A 235 -6.24 7.66 -31.95
C PHE A 235 -7.48 8.56 -31.82
N SER A 236 -8.41 8.43 -32.75
CA SER A 236 -9.77 8.98 -32.67
C SER A 236 -10.63 8.20 -31.66
N ASP A 237 -11.77 8.77 -31.23
CA ASP A 237 -12.67 8.12 -30.28
C ASP A 237 -13.18 6.74 -30.80
N ASP A 238 -13.53 6.62 -32.08
CA ASP A 238 -13.98 5.34 -32.66
C ASP A 238 -12.88 4.26 -32.65
N GLU A 239 -11.63 4.65 -32.90
CA GLU A 239 -10.47 3.74 -32.83
C GLU A 239 -10.17 3.33 -31.39
N ILE A 240 -10.31 4.25 -30.43
CA ILE A 240 -10.17 3.97 -29.01
C ILE A 240 -11.21 2.95 -28.57
N ASP A 241 -12.48 3.11 -28.95
CA ASP A 241 -13.54 2.16 -28.61
C ASP A 241 -13.21 0.75 -29.15
N SER A 242 -12.73 0.67 -30.39
CA SER A 242 -12.28 -0.61 -30.98
C SER A 242 -11.10 -1.25 -30.22
N ILE A 243 -10.14 -0.43 -29.79
CA ILE A 243 -9.00 -0.92 -28.96
C ILE A 243 -9.52 -1.39 -27.59
N MET A 244 -10.45 -0.66 -26.96
CA MET A 244 -11.03 -1.03 -25.68
C MET A 244 -11.77 -2.37 -25.72
N ASP A 245 -12.53 -2.61 -26.78
CA ASP A 245 -13.19 -3.91 -26.97
C ASP A 245 -12.18 -5.07 -27.05
N LYS A 246 -11.06 -4.88 -27.75
CA LYS A 246 -10.00 -5.88 -27.81
C LYS A 246 -9.34 -6.09 -26.43
N VAL A 247 -9.04 -5.01 -25.72
CA VAL A 247 -8.47 -5.06 -24.37
C VAL A 247 -9.42 -5.74 -23.38
N ALA A 248 -10.72 -5.48 -23.47
CA ALA A 248 -11.73 -6.11 -22.60
C ALA A 248 -11.79 -7.64 -22.77
N VAL A 249 -11.46 -8.15 -23.95
CA VAL A 249 -11.39 -9.60 -24.23
C VAL A 249 -10.09 -10.21 -23.71
N HIS A 250 -8.95 -9.51 -23.87
CA HIS A 250 -7.62 -10.05 -23.56
C HIS A 250 -7.11 -9.65 -22.17
N GLY A 251 -7.67 -8.61 -21.55
CA GLY A 251 -7.21 -8.04 -20.28
C GLY A 251 -5.91 -7.24 -20.36
N SER A 252 -5.21 -7.30 -21.49
CA SER A 252 -3.90 -6.70 -21.72
C SER A 252 -3.81 -5.98 -23.06
N VAL A 253 -2.92 -5.02 -23.18
CA VAL A 253 -2.65 -4.27 -24.41
C VAL A 253 -1.47 -4.85 -25.21
N ARG A 254 -0.74 -5.81 -24.64
CA ARG A 254 0.53 -6.32 -25.21
C ARG A 254 0.42 -6.84 -26.64
N ASP A 255 -0.66 -7.57 -26.93
CA ASP A 255 -0.86 -8.26 -28.21
C ASP A 255 -1.69 -7.45 -29.23
N ILE A 256 -1.97 -6.18 -28.95
CA ILE A 256 -2.73 -5.31 -29.84
C ILE A 256 -1.75 -4.55 -30.74
N GLU A 257 -1.63 -4.99 -32.00
CA GLU A 257 -0.60 -4.52 -32.93
C GLU A 257 -0.61 -3.00 -33.15
N GLU A 258 -1.80 -2.40 -33.27
CA GLU A 258 -1.99 -0.98 -33.57
C GLU A 258 -1.57 -0.05 -32.41
N VAL A 259 -1.48 -0.54 -31.18
CA VAL A 259 -1.10 0.30 -30.03
C VAL A 259 0.41 0.53 -30.00
N PRO A 260 0.88 1.79 -29.87
CA PRO A 260 2.31 2.10 -29.82
C PRO A 260 3.05 1.41 -28.65
N GLU A 261 4.28 0.97 -28.92
CA GLU A 261 5.14 0.32 -27.91
C GLU A 261 5.41 1.20 -26.68
N SER A 262 5.39 2.53 -26.84
CA SER A 262 5.51 3.46 -25.70
C SER A 262 4.35 3.33 -24.71
N ILE A 263 3.15 3.02 -25.20
CA ILE A 263 1.96 2.76 -24.35
C ILE A 263 2.05 1.34 -23.78
N LYS A 264 2.30 0.31 -24.62
CA LYS A 264 2.39 -1.09 -24.16
C LYS A 264 3.41 -1.27 -23.04
N ARG A 265 4.52 -0.54 -23.10
CA ARG A 265 5.59 -0.60 -22.09
C ARG A 265 5.11 -0.12 -20.71
N VAL A 266 4.27 0.90 -20.65
CA VAL A 266 3.85 1.53 -19.39
C VAL A 266 2.60 0.88 -18.81
N PHE A 267 1.67 0.46 -19.66
CA PHE A 267 0.40 -0.13 -19.24
C PHE A 267 0.50 -1.67 -19.11
N VAL A 268 1.37 -2.10 -18.23
CA VAL A 268 1.57 -3.53 -17.89
C VAL A 268 0.50 -3.98 -16.89
N THR A 269 -0.13 -5.14 -17.15
CA THR A 269 -1.15 -5.77 -16.30
C THR A 269 -0.68 -7.10 -15.75
#